data_841b01fa3cbccd830dc2890b16a9290c
#
_entry.id   841b01fa3cbccd830dc2890b16a9290c
#
_cell.length_a   1.000
_cell.length_b   1.000
_cell.length_c   1.000
_cell.angle_alpha   90.00
_cell.angle_beta   90.00
_cell.angle_gamma   90.00
#
_symmetry.space_group_name_H-M   'P 1'
#
loop_
_entity.id
_entity.type
_entity.pdbx_description
1 polymer ?
#
loop_
_entity_poly.entity_id
_entity_poly.type
_entity_poly.pdbx_seq_one_letter_code
_entity_poly.pdbx_strand_id
1 'polypeptide(L)'
;MTDSAASATAWTTGVKTYNGALGVDIHENAHQTILELAKAAGLATGNVSTAELQDATPAALVAHVTSRKCYGPTVTSEKCPSNALEKGGKGSITEQLLNARPDVTLGGGAKTFAETATAGEWQGKTLREQAPARGYQIVTDAASLAAATEASQDKPLLGLFADGNMPVRWEGPKAS
;
A
#
# COMPACT_ATOMS: atom_id res chain seq x y z
N MET A 1 -23.51 -6.30 -6.97
CA MET A 1 -22.74 -5.07 -7.29
C MET A 1 -21.30 -5.33 -6.87
N THR A 2 -20.34 -5.03 -7.74
CA THR A 2 -18.90 -5.19 -7.47
C THR A 2 -18.39 -4.05 -6.60
N ASP A 3 -17.64 -4.35 -5.53
CA ASP A 3 -17.01 -3.32 -4.70
C ASP A 3 -15.70 -2.82 -5.32
N SER A 4 -15.08 -1.80 -4.68
CA SER A 4 -13.82 -1.22 -5.15
C SER A 4 -12.64 -2.21 -5.09
N ALA A 5 -12.65 -3.17 -4.17
CA ALA A 5 -11.57 -4.16 -4.06
C ALA A 5 -11.60 -5.14 -5.25
N ALA A 6 -12.75 -5.79 -5.49
CA ALA A 6 -12.89 -6.73 -6.59
C ALA A 6 -12.75 -6.05 -7.96
N SER A 7 -13.28 -4.82 -8.13
CA SER A 7 -13.07 -4.07 -9.37
C SER A 7 -11.62 -3.67 -9.58
N ALA A 8 -10.92 -3.21 -8.52
CA ALA A 8 -9.51 -2.87 -8.60
C ALA A 8 -8.65 -4.10 -8.90
N THR A 9 -8.91 -5.24 -8.27
CA THR A 9 -8.25 -6.50 -8.59
C THR A 9 -8.40 -6.85 -10.08
N ALA A 10 -9.61 -6.68 -10.63
CA ALA A 10 -9.85 -7.00 -12.03
C ALA A 10 -9.02 -6.16 -13.01
N TRP A 11 -8.88 -4.84 -12.79
CA TRP A 11 -8.10 -4.01 -13.70
C TRP A 11 -6.59 -4.03 -13.40
N THR A 12 -6.18 -4.37 -12.16
CA THR A 12 -4.74 -4.50 -11.84
C THR A 12 -4.13 -5.83 -12.26
N THR A 13 -4.92 -6.93 -12.25
CA THR A 13 -4.43 -8.30 -12.49
C THR A 13 -5.03 -8.96 -13.72
N GLY A 14 -6.13 -8.42 -14.27
CA GLY A 14 -6.92 -9.09 -15.31
C GLY A 14 -7.83 -10.22 -14.79
N VAL A 15 -7.89 -10.46 -13.48
CA VAL A 15 -8.61 -11.59 -12.87
C VAL A 15 -9.81 -11.12 -12.06
N LYS A 16 -10.95 -11.80 -12.17
CA LYS A 16 -12.14 -11.55 -11.36
C LYS A 16 -12.02 -12.25 -10.00
N THR A 17 -12.54 -11.58 -8.96
CA THR A 17 -12.56 -12.09 -7.60
C THR A 17 -13.86 -11.74 -6.88
N TYR A 18 -13.99 -12.15 -5.62
CA TYR A 18 -15.12 -11.80 -4.75
C TYR A 18 -14.95 -10.41 -4.11
N ASN A 19 -16.05 -9.81 -3.69
CA ASN A 19 -16.03 -8.50 -3.03
C ASN A 19 -15.14 -8.52 -1.78
N GLY A 20 -14.28 -7.53 -1.67
CA GLY A 20 -13.35 -7.37 -0.56
C GLY A 20 -11.96 -7.96 -0.80
N ALA A 21 -11.78 -8.87 -1.75
CA ALA A 21 -10.45 -9.44 -2.06
C ALA A 21 -9.58 -8.48 -2.88
N LEU A 22 -8.27 -8.51 -2.66
CA LEU A 22 -7.27 -7.70 -3.36
C LEU A 22 -6.18 -8.60 -3.92
N GLY A 23 -5.93 -8.51 -5.24
CA GLY A 23 -4.82 -9.21 -5.90
C GLY A 23 -4.88 -10.74 -5.87
N VAL A 24 -6.00 -11.32 -5.45
CA VAL A 24 -6.24 -12.76 -5.41
C VAL A 24 -7.48 -13.15 -6.22
N ASP A 25 -7.55 -14.38 -6.70
CA ASP A 25 -8.72 -14.94 -7.38
C ASP A 25 -9.79 -15.49 -6.39
N ILE A 26 -10.81 -16.17 -6.91
CA ILE A 26 -11.87 -16.77 -6.10
C ILE A 26 -11.40 -17.96 -5.24
N HIS A 27 -10.21 -18.46 -5.49
CA HIS A 27 -9.54 -19.55 -4.76
C HIS A 27 -8.43 -19.00 -3.85
N GLU A 28 -8.35 -17.67 -3.70
CA GLU A 28 -7.33 -16.96 -2.90
C GLU A 28 -5.89 -17.10 -3.44
N ASN A 29 -5.70 -17.54 -4.70
CA ASN A 29 -4.39 -17.54 -5.33
C ASN A 29 -4.00 -16.11 -5.72
N ALA A 30 -2.78 -15.69 -5.39
CA ALA A 30 -2.24 -14.40 -5.74
C ALA A 30 -1.93 -14.30 -7.24
N HIS A 31 -2.28 -13.16 -7.86
CA HIS A 31 -2.00 -12.83 -9.25
C HIS A 31 -1.17 -11.57 -9.35
N GLN A 32 -0.09 -11.60 -10.13
CA GLN A 32 0.76 -10.43 -10.32
C GLN A 32 -0.04 -9.23 -10.84
N THR A 33 0.21 -8.08 -10.24
CA THR A 33 -0.42 -6.82 -10.65
C THR A 33 0.35 -6.16 -11.80
N ILE A 34 -0.32 -5.28 -12.53
CA ILE A 34 0.32 -4.48 -13.58
C ILE A 34 1.51 -3.65 -13.04
N LEU A 35 1.45 -3.18 -11.78
CA LEU A 35 2.55 -2.46 -11.14
C LEU A 35 3.74 -3.38 -10.89
N GLU A 36 3.51 -4.58 -10.37
CA GLU A 36 4.57 -5.58 -10.15
C GLU A 36 5.23 -6.00 -11.47
N LEU A 37 4.43 -6.20 -12.53
CA LEU A 37 4.93 -6.51 -13.87
C LEU A 37 5.77 -5.36 -14.46
N ALA A 38 5.27 -4.12 -14.36
CA ALA A 38 5.99 -2.93 -14.81
C ALA A 38 7.33 -2.77 -14.08
N LYS A 39 7.32 -2.95 -12.75
CA LYS A 39 8.52 -2.89 -11.94
C LYS A 39 9.52 -3.99 -12.31
N ALA A 40 9.07 -5.22 -12.50
CA ALA A 40 9.92 -6.33 -12.94
C ALA A 40 10.54 -6.08 -14.34
N ALA A 41 9.86 -5.32 -15.19
CA ALA A 41 10.36 -4.86 -16.49
C ALA A 41 11.29 -3.63 -16.41
N GLY A 42 11.59 -3.13 -15.22
CA GLY A 42 12.47 -1.96 -15.02
C GLY A 42 11.81 -0.62 -15.33
N LEU A 43 10.48 -0.59 -15.43
CA LEU A 43 9.73 0.65 -15.68
C LEU A 43 9.52 1.42 -14.37
N ALA A 44 9.45 2.74 -14.49
CA ALA A 44 9.08 3.61 -13.37
C ALA A 44 7.61 3.34 -12.96
N THR A 45 7.37 3.29 -11.65
CA THR A 45 6.07 2.95 -11.08
C THR A 45 5.61 3.98 -10.06
N GLY A 46 4.29 4.25 -10.03
CA GLY A 46 3.72 5.19 -9.09
C GLY A 46 2.32 4.80 -8.62
N ASN A 47 2.04 5.11 -7.36
CA ASN A 47 0.75 4.89 -6.73
C ASN A 47 0.38 6.14 -5.92
N VAL A 48 -0.55 6.94 -6.43
CA VAL A 48 -0.94 8.23 -5.86
C VAL A 48 -2.45 8.25 -5.64
N SER A 49 -2.87 8.56 -4.41
CA SER A 49 -4.27 8.59 -4.02
C SER A 49 -4.53 9.65 -2.96
N THR A 50 -5.75 10.15 -2.87
CA THR A 50 -6.23 10.94 -1.73
C THR A 50 -6.79 10.06 -0.61
N ALA A 51 -6.95 8.76 -0.86
CA ALA A 51 -7.34 7.78 0.15
C ALA A 51 -6.15 7.37 1.03
N GLU A 52 -6.43 6.59 2.08
CA GLU A 52 -5.39 5.82 2.76
C GLU A 52 -4.73 4.88 1.75
N LEU A 53 -3.40 4.78 1.78
CA LEU A 53 -2.66 3.88 0.88
C LEU A 53 -3.06 2.40 1.04
N GLN A 54 -3.69 2.07 2.15
CA GLN A 54 -4.25 0.76 2.47
C GLN A 54 -5.66 0.54 1.92
N ASP A 55 -6.33 1.58 1.47
CA ASP A 55 -7.65 1.44 0.85
C ASP A 55 -7.59 0.61 -0.44
N ALA A 56 -8.73 0.03 -0.79
CA ALA A 56 -8.82 -0.99 -1.83
C ALA A 56 -8.16 -0.60 -3.15
N THR A 57 -8.41 0.61 -3.65
CA THR A 57 -7.93 1.03 -4.96
C THR A 57 -6.41 1.16 -5.03
N PRO A 58 -5.72 1.90 -4.13
CA PRO A 58 -4.26 1.93 -4.12
C PRO A 58 -3.64 0.60 -3.68
N ALA A 59 -4.24 -0.13 -2.74
CA ALA A 59 -3.74 -1.40 -2.25
C ALA A 59 -3.72 -2.50 -3.32
N ALA A 60 -4.70 -2.52 -4.24
CA ALA A 60 -4.80 -3.51 -5.30
C ALA A 60 -3.62 -3.49 -6.29
N LEU A 61 -2.80 -2.44 -6.29
CA LEU A 61 -1.59 -2.37 -7.10
C LEU A 61 -0.41 -3.14 -6.49
N VAL A 62 -0.43 -3.41 -5.18
CA VAL A 62 0.75 -3.86 -4.43
C VAL A 62 0.48 -5.02 -3.46
N ALA A 63 -0.78 -5.38 -3.22
CA ALA A 63 -1.13 -6.32 -2.17
C ALA A 63 -2.02 -7.48 -2.66
N HIS A 64 -1.82 -8.64 -2.03
CA HIS A 64 -2.54 -9.89 -2.27
C HIS A 64 -3.11 -10.36 -0.93
N VAL A 65 -4.35 -9.96 -0.64
CA VAL A 65 -5.02 -10.27 0.62
C VAL A 65 -6.46 -10.70 0.41
N THR A 66 -6.93 -11.59 1.27
CA THR A 66 -8.30 -12.14 1.22
C THR A 66 -9.36 -11.12 1.63
N SER A 67 -8.96 -10.01 2.26
CA SER A 67 -9.87 -8.92 2.62
C SER A 67 -9.18 -7.56 2.57
N ARG A 68 -9.85 -6.59 1.96
CA ARG A 68 -9.44 -5.18 1.94
C ARG A 68 -9.26 -4.55 3.33
N LYS A 69 -9.70 -5.22 4.39
CA LYS A 69 -9.57 -4.74 5.77
C LYS A 69 -8.22 -5.08 6.41
N CYS A 70 -7.36 -5.86 5.76
CA CYS A 70 -6.06 -6.28 6.25
C CYS A 70 -5.00 -5.17 6.15
N TYR A 71 -5.28 -3.98 6.68
CA TYR A 71 -4.49 -2.76 6.52
C TYR A 71 -3.08 -2.88 7.10
N GLY A 72 -2.98 -3.24 8.38
CA GLY A 72 -1.72 -3.35 9.11
C GLY A 72 -1.61 -4.70 9.84
N PRO A 73 -0.46 -5.00 10.45
CA PRO A 73 -0.20 -6.28 11.10
C PRO A 73 -1.26 -6.69 12.11
N THR A 74 -1.69 -5.78 12.99
CA THR A 74 -2.65 -6.08 14.09
C THR A 74 -3.97 -6.61 13.53
N VAL A 75 -4.60 -5.86 12.65
CA VAL A 75 -5.91 -6.26 12.09
C VAL A 75 -5.76 -7.47 11.16
N THR A 76 -4.61 -7.66 10.54
CA THR A 76 -4.34 -8.81 9.68
C THR A 76 -4.25 -10.09 10.52
N SER A 77 -3.55 -10.07 11.64
CA SER A 77 -3.48 -11.20 12.57
C SER A 77 -4.87 -11.64 13.09
N GLU A 78 -5.75 -10.67 13.32
CA GLU A 78 -7.10 -10.93 13.86
C GLU A 78 -8.10 -11.38 12.80
N LYS A 79 -8.14 -10.70 11.63
CA LYS A 79 -9.21 -10.82 10.65
C LYS A 79 -8.81 -11.50 9.35
N CYS A 80 -7.52 -11.59 9.08
CA CYS A 80 -6.97 -12.17 7.85
C CYS A 80 -5.82 -13.13 8.19
N PRO A 81 -6.02 -14.11 9.07
CA PRO A 81 -4.91 -14.90 9.61
C PRO A 81 -4.12 -15.66 8.54
N SER A 82 -4.72 -16.02 7.41
CA SER A 82 -4.03 -16.64 6.28
C SER A 82 -3.03 -15.69 5.60
N ASN A 83 -3.21 -14.38 5.76
CA ASN A 83 -2.29 -13.37 5.23
C ASN A 83 -1.21 -12.96 6.25
N ALA A 84 -1.39 -13.22 7.54
CA ALA A 84 -0.49 -12.79 8.60
C ALA A 84 0.90 -13.41 8.47
N LEU A 85 1.97 -12.61 8.65
CA LEU A 85 3.35 -13.09 8.55
C LEU A 85 3.67 -14.22 9.53
N GLU A 86 3.18 -14.13 10.77
CA GLU A 86 3.36 -15.15 11.81
C GLU A 86 2.64 -16.47 11.51
N LYS A 87 1.78 -16.50 10.49
CA LYS A 87 1.10 -17.70 9.98
C LYS A 87 1.66 -18.17 8.63
N GLY A 88 2.74 -17.56 8.15
CA GLY A 88 3.36 -17.88 6.87
C GLY A 88 2.72 -17.18 5.67
N GLY A 89 1.83 -16.21 5.90
CA GLY A 89 1.25 -15.37 4.85
C GLY A 89 2.21 -14.28 4.35
N LYS A 90 1.73 -13.47 3.40
CA LYS A 90 2.51 -12.37 2.79
C LYS A 90 2.53 -11.09 3.63
N GLY A 91 1.81 -11.06 4.75
CA GLY A 91 1.66 -9.88 5.59
C GLY A 91 0.44 -9.02 5.24
N SER A 92 0.27 -7.95 5.99
CA SER A 92 -0.74 -6.91 5.79
C SER A 92 -0.52 -6.14 4.48
N ILE A 93 -1.53 -5.37 4.07
CA ILE A 93 -1.43 -4.47 2.90
C ILE A 93 -0.21 -3.55 3.03
N THR A 94 0.03 -2.95 4.21
CA THR A 94 1.16 -2.02 4.40
C THR A 94 2.52 -2.73 4.33
N GLU A 95 2.63 -3.94 4.88
CA GLU A 95 3.86 -4.74 4.75
C GLU A 95 4.14 -5.11 3.29
N GLN A 96 3.11 -5.51 2.55
CA GLN A 96 3.24 -5.83 1.14
C GLN A 96 3.56 -4.57 0.29
N LEU A 97 2.99 -3.40 0.62
CA LEU A 97 3.33 -2.13 -0.01
C LEU A 97 4.82 -1.81 0.17
N LEU A 98 5.34 -1.93 1.40
CA LEU A 98 6.76 -1.72 1.69
C LEU A 98 7.65 -2.72 0.96
N ASN A 99 7.20 -3.95 0.74
CA ASN A 99 7.92 -4.96 -0.02
C ASN A 99 7.88 -4.70 -1.54
N ALA A 100 6.75 -4.26 -2.07
CA ALA A 100 6.55 -3.99 -3.50
C ALA A 100 7.42 -2.81 -3.99
N ARG A 101 7.68 -1.82 -3.13
CA ARG A 101 8.57 -0.67 -3.41
C ARG A 101 8.26 0.07 -4.71
N PRO A 102 7.03 0.58 -4.96
CA PRO A 102 6.82 1.50 -6.08
C PRO A 102 7.79 2.68 -5.97
N ASP A 103 8.24 3.24 -7.09
CA ASP A 103 9.18 4.37 -7.08
C ASP A 103 8.57 5.60 -6.40
N VAL A 104 7.26 5.80 -6.60
CA VAL A 104 6.50 6.86 -5.94
C VAL A 104 5.23 6.28 -5.30
N THR A 105 5.03 6.54 -4.01
CA THR A 105 3.81 6.19 -3.28
C THR A 105 3.37 7.38 -2.44
N LEU A 106 2.24 8.02 -2.79
CA LEU A 106 1.77 9.24 -2.13
C LEU A 106 0.30 9.10 -1.72
N GLY A 107 -0.03 9.36 -0.45
CA GLY A 107 -1.41 9.30 0.02
C GLY A 107 -1.58 9.57 1.51
N GLY A 108 -2.73 9.16 2.03
CA GLY A 108 -3.02 9.12 3.45
C GLY A 108 -2.67 7.76 4.09
N GLY A 109 -3.14 7.53 5.33
CA GLY A 109 -2.97 6.25 6.03
C GLY A 109 -1.72 6.17 6.91
N ALA A 110 -1.13 7.31 7.29
CA ALA A 110 0.06 7.38 8.14
C ALA A 110 -0.12 6.63 9.47
N LYS A 111 -1.33 6.61 10.03
CA LYS A 111 -1.66 5.91 11.27
C LYS A 111 -1.28 4.43 11.24
N THR A 112 -1.55 3.74 10.14
CA THR A 112 -1.26 2.30 10.01
C THR A 112 0.26 2.04 10.01
N PHE A 113 1.06 2.98 9.53
CA PHE A 113 2.52 2.85 9.56
C PHE A 113 3.12 2.91 10.97
N ALA A 114 2.35 3.30 11.98
CA ALA A 114 2.76 3.23 13.39
C ALA A 114 2.63 1.83 13.99
N GLU A 115 1.94 0.89 13.34
CA GLU A 115 1.84 -0.49 13.79
C GLU A 115 3.18 -1.22 13.68
N THR A 116 3.39 -2.17 14.60
CA THR A 116 4.63 -2.95 14.70
C THR A 116 4.48 -4.28 14.00
N ALA A 117 5.49 -4.68 13.23
CA ALA A 117 5.54 -6.00 12.61
C ALA A 117 5.61 -7.11 13.66
N THR A 118 4.78 -8.14 13.51
CA THR A 118 4.64 -9.26 14.46
C THR A 118 5.60 -10.41 14.18
N ALA A 119 6.14 -10.50 12.97
CA ALA A 119 7.03 -11.57 12.54
C ALA A 119 7.96 -11.12 11.39
N GLY A 120 8.84 -12.02 10.95
CA GLY A 120 9.75 -11.83 9.83
C GLY A 120 10.98 -10.99 10.17
N GLU A 121 11.71 -10.56 9.13
CA GLU A 121 12.96 -9.80 9.25
C GLU A 121 12.80 -8.51 10.09
N TRP A 122 11.61 -7.90 10.04
CA TRP A 122 11.33 -6.62 10.66
C TRP A 122 10.56 -6.72 11.98
N GLN A 123 10.46 -7.90 12.56
CA GLN A 123 9.75 -8.12 13.82
C GLN A 123 10.18 -7.11 14.89
N GLY A 124 9.21 -6.51 15.58
CA GLY A 124 9.44 -5.55 16.66
C GLY A 124 9.70 -4.11 16.19
N LYS A 125 9.81 -3.85 14.87
CA LYS A 125 9.91 -2.48 14.32
C LYS A 125 8.57 -2.03 13.78
N THR A 126 8.25 -0.75 13.95
CA THR A 126 7.10 -0.16 13.29
C THR A 126 7.30 -0.15 11.76
N LEU A 127 6.19 -0.17 11.02
CA LEU A 127 6.24 -0.10 9.55
C LEU A 127 6.90 1.20 9.08
N ARG A 128 6.73 2.30 9.85
CA ARG A 128 7.39 3.57 9.56
C ARG A 128 8.90 3.51 9.74
N GLU A 129 9.39 2.84 10.79
CA GLU A 129 10.83 2.64 11.02
C GLU A 129 11.50 1.75 9.98
N GLN A 130 10.74 0.81 9.41
CA GLN A 130 11.22 -0.05 8.33
C GLN A 130 11.48 0.73 7.04
N ALA A 131 10.67 1.75 6.73
CA ALA A 131 10.72 2.42 5.44
C ALA A 131 12.12 3.02 5.13
N PRO A 132 12.75 3.82 5.99
CA PRO A 132 14.13 4.30 5.74
C PRO A 132 15.14 3.17 5.65
N ALA A 133 15.03 2.14 6.49
CA ALA A 133 15.93 0.98 6.45
C ALA A 133 15.81 0.20 5.13
N ARG A 134 14.67 0.29 4.45
CA ARG A 134 14.43 -0.26 3.11
C ARG A 134 14.79 0.73 1.98
N GLY A 135 15.39 1.88 2.30
CA GLY A 135 15.80 2.90 1.33
C GLY A 135 14.73 3.92 0.94
N TYR A 136 13.55 3.91 1.56
CA TYR A 136 12.52 4.91 1.28
C TYR A 136 12.90 6.29 1.78
N GLN A 137 12.61 7.30 0.98
CA GLN A 137 12.53 8.70 1.39
C GLN A 137 11.10 8.96 1.88
N ILE A 138 10.94 9.39 3.14
CA ILE A 138 9.63 9.71 3.70
C ILE A 138 9.41 11.21 3.64
N VAL A 139 8.26 11.63 3.08
CA VAL A 139 7.80 13.02 3.05
C VAL A 139 6.41 13.11 3.67
N THR A 140 6.13 14.18 4.41
CA THR A 140 4.88 14.31 5.18
C THR A 140 4.13 15.62 4.91
N ASP A 141 4.71 16.50 4.11
CA ASP A 141 4.16 17.80 3.77
C ASP A 141 4.60 18.28 2.37
N ALA A 142 4.02 19.37 1.92
CA ALA A 142 4.30 19.93 0.59
C ALA A 142 5.76 20.40 0.44
N ALA A 143 6.38 20.90 1.51
CA ALA A 143 7.75 21.42 1.45
C ALA A 143 8.75 20.26 1.30
N SER A 144 8.60 19.20 2.10
CA SER A 144 9.41 17.99 1.99
C SER A 144 9.21 17.27 0.65
N LEU A 145 7.99 17.24 0.12
CA LEU A 145 7.71 16.70 -1.21
C LEU A 145 8.40 17.52 -2.31
N ALA A 146 8.32 18.85 -2.24
CA ALA A 146 8.96 19.74 -3.21
C ALA A 146 10.50 19.67 -3.19
N ALA A 147 11.07 19.31 -2.04
CA ALA A 147 12.51 19.13 -1.87
C ALA A 147 13.00 17.76 -2.39
N ALA A 148 12.11 16.81 -2.59
CA ALA A 148 12.46 15.50 -3.15
C ALA A 148 12.73 15.64 -4.65
N THR A 149 13.98 15.45 -5.06
CA THR A 149 14.43 15.67 -6.45
C THR A 149 14.45 14.40 -7.29
N GLU A 150 14.38 13.24 -6.66
CA GLU A 150 14.50 11.94 -7.30
C GLU A 150 13.64 10.89 -6.60
N ALA A 151 13.00 10.05 -7.38
CA ALA A 151 12.36 8.82 -6.91
C ALA A 151 12.70 7.69 -7.90
N SER A 152 13.18 6.57 -7.36
CA SER A 152 13.62 5.43 -8.17
C SER A 152 13.44 4.13 -7.39
N GLN A 153 13.71 3.00 -8.03
CA GLN A 153 13.69 1.69 -7.37
C GLN A 153 14.70 1.60 -6.20
N ASP A 154 15.82 2.31 -6.28
CA ASP A 154 16.84 2.34 -5.22
C ASP A 154 16.47 3.31 -4.09
N LYS A 155 15.79 4.41 -4.45
CA LYS A 155 15.34 5.45 -3.53
C LYS A 155 13.86 5.75 -3.71
N PRO A 156 12.97 4.81 -3.35
CA PRO A 156 11.53 5.04 -3.50
C PRO A 156 11.04 6.16 -2.56
N LEU A 157 10.06 6.92 -3.03
CA LEU A 157 9.44 8.02 -2.31
C LEU A 157 8.13 7.57 -1.66
N LEU A 158 8.00 7.74 -0.35
CA LEU A 158 6.79 7.46 0.43
C LEU A 158 6.27 8.76 1.04
N GLY A 159 5.15 9.26 0.53
CA GLY A 159 4.45 10.44 1.06
C GLY A 159 3.26 10.05 1.92
N LEU A 160 3.28 10.45 3.18
CA LEU A 160 2.25 10.17 4.17
C LEU A 160 1.68 11.51 4.69
N PHE A 161 0.61 12.00 4.05
CA PHE A 161 0.11 13.37 4.24
C PHE A 161 -1.07 13.50 5.19
N ALA A 162 -1.64 12.39 5.67
CA ALA A 162 -2.72 12.37 6.64
C ALA A 162 -2.72 11.03 7.41
N ASP A 163 -3.23 11.02 8.64
CA ASP A 163 -3.38 9.80 9.43
C ASP A 163 -4.40 8.82 8.81
N GLY A 164 -5.51 9.34 8.32
CA GLY A 164 -6.52 8.62 7.53
C GLY A 164 -6.52 9.09 6.08
N ASN A 165 -7.71 9.19 5.48
CA ASN A 165 -7.87 9.79 4.16
C ASN A 165 -7.43 11.25 4.15
N MET A 166 -6.87 11.70 3.03
CA MET A 166 -6.61 13.12 2.83
C MET A 166 -7.93 13.92 2.76
N PRO A 167 -7.94 15.22 3.08
CA PRO A 167 -9.12 16.07 2.95
C PRO A 167 -9.74 15.99 1.55
N VAL A 168 -11.06 15.89 1.48
CA VAL A 168 -11.81 15.72 0.21
C VAL A 168 -11.88 17.03 -0.59
N ARG A 169 -11.58 18.16 0.04
CA ARG A 169 -11.65 19.50 -0.56
C ARG A 169 -10.32 20.20 -0.45
N TRP A 170 -9.99 20.91 -1.52
CA TRP A 170 -8.97 21.93 -1.48
C TRP A 170 -9.40 23.05 -0.51
N GLU A 171 -8.65 23.22 0.58
CA GLU A 171 -8.88 24.29 1.58
C GLU A 171 -7.99 25.51 1.33
N GLY A 172 -7.35 25.58 0.17
CA GLY A 172 -6.58 26.75 -0.25
C GLY A 172 -7.46 27.96 -0.57
N PRO A 173 -6.87 29.11 -0.97
CA PRO A 173 -7.62 30.31 -1.30
C PRO A 173 -8.71 29.97 -2.32
N LYS A 174 -9.94 30.38 -2.03
CA LYS A 174 -11.02 30.30 -3.02
C LYS A 174 -10.62 31.15 -4.21
N ALA A 175 -10.69 30.62 -5.41
CA ALA A 175 -10.60 31.44 -6.61
C ALA A 175 -11.68 32.52 -6.52
N SER A 176 -11.27 33.78 -6.53
CA SER A 176 -12.14 34.95 -6.56
C SER A 176 -12.84 35.06 -7.89
#